data_8391bee7206d369ba4220009c74f468c
#
_entry.id   8391bee7206d369ba4220009c74f468c
#
_cell.length_a   1.000
_cell.length_b   1.000
_cell.length_c   1.000
_cell.angle_alpha   90.00
_cell.angle_beta   90.00
_cell.angle_gamma   90.00
#
_symmetry.space_group_name_H-M   'P 1'
#
loop_
_entity.id
_entity.type
_entity.pdbx_description
1 polymer ?
#
loop_
_entity_poly.entity_id
_entity_poly.type
_entity_poly.pdbx_seq_one_letter_code
_entity_poly.pdbx_strand_id
1 'polypeptide(L)'
;RDVAPSRGLGDVYKEEGIVTDKPENDSIKNNNIVAVRFVEHDIKANDTTCFNVVLPGFENYPNYYTYPDVFRYVDNGTSVAGVFTEGSMYAKYGTTDVPPGWLLALKYVTNYAHVRMIVPSKMGHQSANQYVNPYFYDIRKFQKALN
;
A
#
# COMPACT_ATOMS: atom_id res chain seq x y z
N ARG A 1 16.54 3.76 -1.99
CA ARG A 1 16.96 4.94 -1.22
C ARG A 1 16.17 5.03 0.08
N ASP A 2 16.87 5.11 1.19
CA ASP A 2 16.21 5.23 2.48
C ASP A 2 15.62 6.63 2.67
N VAL A 3 14.46 6.65 3.26
CA VAL A 3 13.77 7.88 3.66
C VAL A 3 13.75 7.89 5.18
N ALA A 4 13.92 9.06 5.79
CA ALA A 4 13.78 9.17 7.24
C ALA A 4 12.42 8.58 7.65
N PRO A 5 12.36 7.67 8.64
CA PRO A 5 11.11 7.05 9.03
C PRO A 5 10.07 8.08 9.43
N SER A 6 8.86 7.92 8.91
CA SER A 6 7.72 8.71 9.37
C SER A 6 7.29 8.24 10.74
N ARG A 7 6.73 9.15 11.52
CA ARG A 7 6.16 8.79 12.80
C ARG A 7 5.08 7.71 12.60
N GLY A 8 5.20 6.60 13.30
CA GLY A 8 4.27 5.49 13.21
C GLY A 8 4.64 4.40 12.22
N LEU A 9 5.63 4.62 11.36
CA LEU A 9 6.18 3.58 10.49
C LEU A 9 7.52 3.09 11.01
N GLY A 10 7.88 1.85 10.65
CA GLY A 10 9.23 1.33 10.80
C GLY A 10 10.14 1.86 9.69
N ASP A 11 10.98 1.01 9.15
CA ASP A 11 11.84 1.40 8.05
C ASP A 11 11.02 1.63 6.78
N VAL A 12 11.30 2.71 6.08
CA VAL A 12 10.66 3.06 4.82
C VAL A 12 11.74 3.27 3.76
N TYR A 13 11.57 2.60 2.64
CA TYR A 13 12.39 2.76 1.45
C TYR A 13 11.48 3.13 0.29
N LYS A 14 11.89 4.11 -0.51
CA LYS A 14 11.14 4.48 -1.71
C LYS A 14 12.06 4.66 -2.91
N GLU A 15 11.51 4.37 -4.08
CA GLU A 15 12.06 4.79 -5.35
C GLU A 15 11.11 5.80 -5.97
N GLU A 16 11.66 6.86 -6.53
CA GLU A 16 10.86 7.85 -7.24
C GLU A 16 10.16 7.19 -8.43
N GLY A 17 8.93 7.58 -8.66
CA GLY A 17 8.18 7.19 -9.84
C GLY A 17 8.61 7.97 -11.07
N ILE A 18 7.65 8.55 -11.77
CA ILE A 18 7.97 9.41 -12.91
C ILE A 18 8.47 10.76 -12.42
N VAL A 19 9.61 11.19 -12.93
CA VAL A 19 10.11 12.54 -12.69
C VAL A 19 9.48 13.46 -13.73
N THR A 20 8.77 14.47 -13.27
CA THR A 20 8.11 15.45 -14.14
C THR A 20 8.56 16.86 -13.78
N ASP A 21 8.31 17.81 -14.70
CA ASP A 21 8.56 19.23 -14.44
C ASP A 21 7.59 19.81 -13.42
N LYS A 22 6.50 19.09 -13.13
CA LYS A 22 5.45 19.51 -12.19
C LYS A 22 5.14 18.37 -11.21
N PRO A 23 6.06 18.08 -10.27
CA PRO A 23 5.87 16.97 -9.34
C PRO A 23 4.56 17.05 -8.55
N GLU A 24 4.08 18.24 -8.26
CA GLU A 24 2.83 18.47 -7.54
C GLU A 24 1.60 17.91 -8.28
N ASN A 25 1.70 17.73 -9.59
CA ASN A 25 0.61 17.16 -10.39
C ASN A 25 0.61 15.62 -10.35
N ASP A 26 1.70 15.03 -9.91
CA ASP A 26 1.84 13.58 -9.81
C ASP A 26 1.65 13.04 -8.39
N SER A 27 1.48 13.91 -7.41
CA SER A 27 1.16 13.45 -6.06
C SER A 27 -0.27 12.92 -6.00
N ILE A 28 -0.50 11.99 -5.08
CA ILE A 28 -1.83 11.44 -4.81
C ILE A 28 -2.59 12.46 -3.97
N LYS A 29 -3.76 12.85 -4.43
CA LYS A 29 -4.58 13.90 -3.83
C LYS A 29 -5.96 13.38 -3.48
N ASN A 30 -6.68 14.19 -2.71
CA ASN A 30 -8.06 13.88 -2.33
C ASN A 30 -8.92 13.45 -3.52
N ASN A 31 -9.66 12.38 -3.33
CA ASN A 31 -10.55 11.73 -4.30
C ASN A 31 -9.85 11.02 -5.46
N ASN A 32 -8.53 10.95 -5.46
CA ASN A 32 -7.86 10.16 -6.48
C ASN A 32 -8.16 8.67 -6.27
N ILE A 33 -8.30 7.97 -7.38
CA ILE A 33 -8.37 6.52 -7.41
C ILE A 33 -6.95 6.01 -7.61
N VAL A 34 -6.54 5.07 -6.78
CA VAL A 34 -5.18 4.53 -6.77
C VAL A 34 -5.23 3.04 -7.03
N ALA A 35 -4.48 2.59 -8.01
CA ALA A 35 -4.24 1.17 -8.25
C ALA A 35 -2.90 0.80 -7.63
N VAL A 36 -2.84 -0.34 -6.95
CA VAL A 36 -1.64 -0.76 -6.23
C VAL A 36 -1.27 -2.21 -6.55
N ARG A 37 0.03 -2.43 -6.80
CA ARG A 37 0.64 -3.75 -6.92
C ARG A 37 1.57 -3.95 -5.73
N PHE A 38 1.41 -5.06 -5.01
CA PHE A 38 2.11 -5.22 -3.74
C PHE A 38 2.31 -6.67 -3.34
N VAL A 39 3.19 -6.86 -2.38
CA VAL A 39 3.37 -8.10 -1.63
C VAL A 39 3.31 -7.77 -0.14
N GLU A 40 2.48 -8.50 0.59
CA GLU A 40 2.39 -8.41 2.05
C GLU A 40 3.08 -9.61 2.67
N HIS A 41 3.89 -9.35 3.69
CA HIS A 41 4.60 -10.39 4.41
C HIS A 41 4.37 -10.23 5.92
N ASP A 42 3.87 -11.29 6.56
CA ASP A 42 3.73 -11.35 8.01
C ASP A 42 5.10 -11.59 8.64
N ILE A 43 5.60 -10.61 9.38
CA ILE A 43 6.95 -10.66 9.94
C ILE A 43 7.06 -11.74 11.02
N LYS A 44 6.04 -11.88 11.86
CA LYS A 44 6.06 -12.89 12.93
C LYS A 44 6.01 -14.30 12.39
N ALA A 45 5.16 -14.55 11.43
CA ALA A 45 5.01 -15.87 10.82
C ALA A 45 6.08 -16.16 9.79
N ASN A 46 6.79 -15.12 9.32
CA ASN A 46 7.74 -15.21 8.22
C ASN A 46 7.09 -15.84 6.98
N ASP A 47 5.95 -15.30 6.58
CA ASP A 47 5.14 -15.88 5.54
C ASP A 47 4.55 -14.78 4.65
N THR A 48 4.48 -15.05 3.34
CA THR A 48 3.78 -14.18 2.41
C THR A 48 2.28 -14.42 2.52
N THR A 49 1.55 -13.37 2.83
CA THR A 49 0.15 -13.51 3.26
C THR A 49 -0.86 -12.93 2.28
N CYS A 50 -0.48 -11.94 1.49
CA CYS A 50 -1.37 -11.33 0.52
C CYS A 50 -0.55 -10.67 -0.59
N PHE A 51 -0.98 -10.79 -1.83
CA PHE A 51 -0.24 -10.21 -2.95
C PHE A 51 -1.12 -10.15 -4.20
N ASN A 52 -0.73 -9.31 -5.14
CA ASN A 52 -1.37 -9.20 -6.46
C ASN A 52 -0.34 -9.05 -7.58
N VAL A 53 0.80 -9.67 -7.42
CA VAL A 53 1.87 -9.75 -8.43
C VAL A 53 2.23 -11.22 -8.64
N VAL A 54 2.89 -11.52 -9.76
CA VAL A 54 3.36 -12.87 -10.02
C VAL A 54 4.57 -13.15 -9.12
N LEU A 55 4.47 -14.20 -8.31
CA LEU A 55 5.54 -14.63 -7.42
C LEU A 55 5.92 -16.08 -7.74
N PRO A 56 7.23 -16.41 -7.87
CA PRO A 56 7.67 -17.78 -7.97
C PRO A 56 7.20 -18.61 -6.77
N GLY A 57 6.72 -19.82 -7.02
CA GLY A 57 6.21 -20.71 -5.99
C GLY A 57 4.73 -20.53 -5.65
N PHE A 58 4.06 -19.53 -6.26
CA PHE A 58 2.65 -19.26 -6.02
C PHE A 58 1.79 -19.39 -7.28
N GLU A 59 2.25 -20.16 -8.26
CA GLU A 59 1.60 -20.27 -9.56
C GLU A 59 0.20 -20.88 -9.48
N ASN A 60 -0.08 -21.66 -8.43
CA ASN A 60 -1.37 -22.31 -8.23
C ASN A 60 -2.34 -21.52 -7.35
N TYR A 61 -1.94 -20.33 -6.90
CA TYR A 61 -2.83 -19.50 -6.12
C TYR A 61 -3.92 -18.89 -7.00
N PRO A 62 -5.09 -18.58 -6.43
CA PRO A 62 -6.12 -17.87 -7.18
C PRO A 62 -5.57 -16.59 -7.78
N ASN A 63 -6.19 -16.13 -8.86
CA ASN A 63 -5.68 -15.08 -9.74
C ASN A 63 -5.62 -13.67 -9.08
N TYR A 64 -5.17 -13.56 -7.84
CA TYR A 64 -4.99 -12.26 -7.17
C TYR A 64 -3.98 -11.38 -7.90
N TYR A 65 -3.01 -12.01 -8.55
CA TYR A 65 -1.97 -11.27 -9.28
C TYR A 65 -2.49 -10.70 -10.62
N THR A 66 -3.67 -11.09 -11.07
CA THR A 66 -4.18 -10.67 -12.38
C THR A 66 -4.59 -9.20 -12.38
N TYR A 67 -5.12 -8.70 -11.26
CA TYR A 67 -5.66 -7.35 -11.17
C TYR A 67 -5.03 -6.60 -10.01
N PRO A 68 -4.82 -5.28 -10.17
CA PRO A 68 -4.37 -4.46 -9.05
C PRO A 68 -5.48 -4.33 -8.00
N ASP A 69 -5.08 -4.09 -6.75
CA ASP A 69 -6.00 -3.58 -5.76
C ASP A 69 -6.27 -2.11 -6.06
N VAL A 70 -7.50 -1.68 -5.86
CA VAL A 70 -7.91 -0.31 -6.17
C VAL A 70 -8.58 0.30 -4.96
N PHE A 71 -8.18 1.52 -4.62
CA PHE A 71 -8.81 2.26 -3.53
C PHE A 71 -8.98 3.74 -3.88
N ARG A 72 -9.93 4.37 -3.21
CA ARG A 72 -10.09 5.82 -3.24
C ARG A 72 -9.33 6.44 -2.08
N TYR A 73 -8.48 7.40 -2.37
CA TYR A 73 -7.76 8.17 -1.37
C TYR A 73 -8.59 9.38 -0.97
N VAL A 74 -8.83 9.55 0.33
CA VAL A 74 -9.63 10.65 0.86
C VAL A 74 -8.77 11.45 1.83
N ASP A 75 -8.62 12.73 1.56
CA ASP A 75 -7.86 13.65 2.40
C ASP A 75 -8.71 14.88 2.66
N ASN A 76 -9.13 15.07 3.91
CA ASN A 76 -9.96 16.21 4.30
C ASN A 76 -9.15 17.35 4.94
N GLY A 77 -7.82 17.28 4.87
CA GLY A 77 -6.93 18.30 5.44
C GLY A 77 -6.47 18.00 6.86
N THR A 78 -7.27 17.28 7.66
CA THR A 78 -6.90 16.92 9.04
C THR A 78 -6.59 15.45 9.19
N SER A 79 -7.18 14.61 8.36
CA SER A 79 -6.94 13.17 8.35
C SER A 79 -7.02 12.61 6.94
N VAL A 80 -6.47 11.43 6.76
CA VAL A 80 -6.54 10.72 5.49
C VAL A 80 -7.17 9.34 5.72
N ALA A 81 -7.87 8.86 4.71
CA ALA A 81 -8.46 7.53 4.69
C ALA A 81 -8.33 6.94 3.30
N GLY A 82 -8.49 5.64 3.20
CA GLY A 82 -8.56 4.96 1.92
C GLY A 82 -9.65 3.91 1.97
N VAL A 83 -10.38 3.77 0.87
CA VAL A 83 -11.49 2.82 0.77
C VAL A 83 -11.24 1.91 -0.42
N PHE A 84 -10.98 0.62 -0.16
CA PHE A 84 -10.85 -0.36 -1.22
C PHE A 84 -12.18 -0.56 -1.95
N THR A 85 -12.13 -0.57 -3.26
CA THR A 85 -13.27 -0.91 -4.10
C THR A 85 -13.14 -2.31 -4.67
N GLU A 86 -11.92 -2.82 -4.79
CA GLU A 86 -11.66 -4.17 -5.27
C GLU A 86 -10.23 -4.58 -4.93
N GLY A 87 -9.97 -5.88 -4.89
CA GLY A 87 -8.63 -6.42 -4.81
C GLY A 87 -8.45 -7.50 -3.77
N SER A 88 -7.20 -7.97 -3.64
CA SER A 88 -6.84 -9.10 -2.80
C SER A 88 -6.90 -8.78 -1.31
N MET A 89 -6.59 -7.55 -0.91
CA MET A 89 -6.72 -7.14 0.50
C MET A 89 -8.17 -7.20 0.96
N TYR A 90 -9.08 -6.67 0.15
CA TYR A 90 -10.51 -6.74 0.44
C TYR A 90 -10.97 -8.20 0.50
N ALA A 91 -10.58 -9.00 -0.49
CA ALA A 91 -11.00 -10.39 -0.57
C ALA A 91 -10.51 -11.20 0.64
N LYS A 92 -9.29 -10.94 1.09
CA LYS A 92 -8.70 -11.69 2.20
C LYS A 92 -9.20 -11.25 3.57
N TYR A 93 -9.23 -9.94 3.81
CA TYR A 93 -9.48 -9.40 5.16
C TYR A 93 -10.90 -8.94 5.38
N GLY A 94 -11.72 -8.88 4.33
CA GLY A 94 -13.13 -8.55 4.45
C GLY A 94 -13.42 -7.12 4.86
N THR A 95 -12.44 -6.22 4.74
CA THR A 95 -12.60 -4.80 5.09
C THR A 95 -12.23 -3.92 3.91
N THR A 96 -12.94 -2.79 3.80
CA THR A 96 -12.63 -1.79 2.78
C THR A 96 -11.56 -0.80 3.23
N ASP A 97 -11.13 -0.86 4.49
CA ASP A 97 -10.15 0.11 5.01
C ASP A 97 -8.75 -0.19 4.52
N VAL A 98 -8.13 0.79 3.89
CA VAL A 98 -6.72 0.73 3.49
C VAL A 98 -5.86 0.86 4.75
N PRO A 99 -4.80 0.05 4.90
CA PRO A 99 -3.92 0.19 6.06
C PRO A 99 -3.40 1.62 6.22
N PRO A 100 -3.52 2.22 7.40
CA PRO A 100 -3.04 3.59 7.61
C PRO A 100 -1.58 3.81 7.23
N GLY A 101 -0.72 2.78 7.37
CA GLY A 101 0.67 2.87 6.96
C GLY A 101 0.85 3.12 5.47
N TRP A 102 0.00 2.55 4.63
CA TRP A 102 0.03 2.82 3.18
C TRP A 102 -0.30 4.29 2.90
N LEU A 103 -1.33 4.81 3.59
CA LEU A 103 -1.79 6.19 3.39
C LEU A 103 -0.74 7.19 3.84
N LEU A 104 -0.05 6.88 4.94
CA LEU A 104 1.04 7.73 5.43
C LEU A 104 2.19 7.77 4.42
N ALA A 105 2.54 6.63 3.83
CA ALA A 105 3.59 6.57 2.82
C ALA A 105 3.25 7.42 1.59
N LEU A 106 1.98 7.48 1.20
CA LEU A 106 1.54 8.24 0.03
C LEU A 106 1.82 9.74 0.12
N LYS A 107 2.01 10.27 1.33
CA LYS A 107 2.36 11.69 1.51
C LYS A 107 3.76 12.02 1.03
N TYR A 108 4.60 11.01 0.83
CA TYR A 108 6.02 11.18 0.54
C TYR A 108 6.42 10.71 -0.86
N VAL A 109 5.45 10.29 -1.68
CA VAL A 109 5.74 9.69 -2.98
C VAL A 109 4.88 10.32 -4.07
N THR A 110 5.32 10.15 -5.30
CA THR A 110 4.59 10.54 -6.48
C THR A 110 4.02 9.31 -7.19
N ASN A 111 3.31 9.55 -8.28
CA ASN A 111 2.73 8.51 -9.11
C ASN A 111 3.80 7.49 -9.56
N TYR A 112 3.45 6.22 -9.61
CA TYR A 112 4.32 5.08 -9.98
C TYR A 112 5.43 4.77 -8.96
N ALA A 113 5.35 5.27 -7.75
CA ALA A 113 6.38 5.01 -6.75
C ALA A 113 6.43 3.55 -6.33
N HIS A 114 7.64 3.09 -6.04
CA HIS A 114 7.91 1.81 -5.38
C HIS A 114 8.29 2.10 -3.94
N VAL A 115 7.60 1.48 -2.99
CA VAL A 115 7.80 1.71 -1.56
C VAL A 115 7.94 0.36 -0.86
N ARG A 116 8.99 0.22 -0.06
CA ARG A 116 9.10 -0.88 0.89
C ARG A 116 9.02 -0.32 2.30
N MET A 117 8.20 -0.93 3.13
CA MET A 117 7.98 -0.41 4.48
C MET A 117 7.64 -1.51 5.47
N ILE A 118 8.00 -1.29 6.71
CA ILE A 118 7.53 -2.07 7.84
C ILE A 118 6.39 -1.27 8.48
N VAL A 119 5.23 -1.90 8.57
CA VAL A 119 4.03 -1.28 9.11
C VAL A 119 3.75 -1.89 10.48
N PRO A 120 3.90 -1.10 11.57
CA PRO A 120 3.55 -1.57 12.91
C PRO A 120 2.07 -1.95 12.98
N SER A 121 1.73 -2.81 13.92
CA SER A 121 0.38 -3.35 14.02
C SER A 121 -0.70 -2.26 14.09
N LYS A 122 -0.42 -1.15 14.76
CA LYS A 122 -1.37 -0.05 14.89
C LYS A 122 -1.65 0.71 13.59
N MET A 123 -0.75 0.58 12.61
CA MET A 123 -0.86 1.23 11.31
C MET A 123 -1.23 0.25 10.21
N GLY A 124 -1.48 -1.00 10.57
CA GLY A 124 -1.85 -2.06 9.65
C GLY A 124 -3.36 -2.19 9.48
N HIS A 125 -3.78 -3.24 8.79
CA HIS A 125 -5.19 -3.56 8.66
C HIS A 125 -5.79 -3.99 10.01
N GLN A 126 -7.10 -4.11 10.08
CA GLN A 126 -7.79 -4.39 11.35
C GLN A 126 -7.27 -5.66 12.04
N SER A 127 -7.07 -6.73 11.30
CA SER A 127 -6.55 -7.98 11.84
C SER A 127 -5.13 -7.81 12.39
N ALA A 128 -4.27 -7.05 11.71
CA ALA A 128 -2.92 -6.77 12.18
C ALA A 128 -2.95 -6.05 13.54
N ASN A 129 -3.81 -5.06 13.68
CA ASN A 129 -3.97 -4.32 14.92
C ASN A 129 -4.51 -5.22 16.04
N GLN A 130 -5.54 -6.00 15.74
CA GLN A 130 -6.20 -6.87 16.71
C GLN A 130 -5.25 -7.93 17.28
N TYR A 131 -4.39 -8.51 16.46
CA TYR A 131 -3.48 -9.59 16.87
C TYR A 131 -2.05 -9.11 17.10
N VAL A 132 -1.81 -7.80 17.03
CA VAL A 132 -0.49 -7.17 17.25
C VAL A 132 0.57 -7.76 16.32
N ASN A 133 0.24 -7.83 15.03
CA ASN A 133 1.14 -8.34 13.99
C ASN A 133 1.67 -7.20 13.14
N PRO A 134 3.00 -6.97 13.14
CA PRO A 134 3.61 -6.08 12.15
C PRO A 134 3.74 -6.79 10.81
N TYR A 135 3.63 -6.01 9.73
CA TYR A 135 3.73 -6.52 8.37
C TYR A 135 4.78 -5.75 7.59
N PHE A 136 5.46 -6.46 6.71
CA PHE A 136 6.29 -5.85 5.68
C PHE A 136 5.48 -5.77 4.40
N TYR A 137 5.51 -4.60 3.75
CA TYR A 137 4.91 -4.41 2.44
C TYR A 137 5.96 -3.99 1.43
N ASP A 138 6.02 -4.73 0.35
CA ASP A 138 6.73 -4.33 -0.86
C ASP A 138 5.67 -3.83 -1.84
N ILE A 139 5.42 -2.54 -1.83
CA ILE A 139 4.46 -1.93 -2.74
C ILE A 139 5.20 -1.54 -4.00
N ARG A 140 5.08 -2.38 -5.01
CA ARG A 140 5.83 -2.26 -6.24
C ARG A 140 5.37 -1.10 -7.10
N LYS A 141 4.11 -0.68 -6.93
CA LYS A 141 3.59 0.46 -7.66
C LYS A 141 2.35 1.01 -6.97
N PHE A 142 2.37 2.32 -6.73
CA PHE A 142 1.18 3.11 -6.50
C PHE A 142 0.90 3.89 -7.79
N GLN A 143 -0.23 3.67 -8.42
CA GLN A 143 -0.55 4.30 -9.69
C GLN A 143 -1.86 5.07 -9.58
N LYS A 144 -1.78 6.39 -9.76
CA LYS A 144 -2.96 7.22 -9.83
C LYS A 144 -3.69 6.95 -11.14
N ALA A 145 -4.98 6.61 -11.05
CA ALA A 145 -5.80 6.40 -12.23
C ALA A 145 -6.04 7.73 -12.95
N LEU A 146 -6.12 7.66 -14.26
CA LEU A 146 -6.55 8.81 -15.05
C LEU A 146 -8.06 9.01 -14.88
N ASN A 147 -8.43 10.21 -14.51
CA ASN A 147 -9.82 10.58 -14.35
C ASN A 147 -10.33 11.27 -15.61
#